data_cf6d6a6334d4414f03a2c04a1504a461
#
_entry.id   cf6d6a6334d4414f03a2c04a1504a461
#
_cell.length_a   1.000
_cell.length_b   1.000
_cell.length_c   1.000
_cell.angle_alpha   90.00
_cell.angle_beta   90.00
_cell.angle_gamma   90.00
#
_symmetry.space_group_name_H-M   'P 1'
#
loop_
_entity.id
_entity.type
_entity.pdbx_description
1 polymer ?
#
loop_
_entity_poly.entity_id
_entity_poly.type
_entity_poly.pdbx_seq_one_letter_code
_entity_poly.pdbx_strand_id
1 'polypeptide(L)'
;GPFAVIGENVVIGNNCDIHAHVSILPGTTIGSDNRFFENTVVGAEPQSFRYKGGESRLVIGNGNTIRENVVIAGSLNADHATTIGDENFIMDGVHICHDVQIANHCVVGIHSQISGDCLIEDNVILSSAVILQHKVRVGRYTLVQNGCRTRKDIPPYIILGGNPATYHGVNAEILSQYAGVSEKILRHISNTYRLIYMGNFSLEDALIRIGQQIPKSEEIDNIVNFIKASEQGIVRRMKEEQ
;
A
#
# COMPACT_ATOMS: atom_id res chain seq x y z
N GLY A 1 13.35 14.06 -20.64
CA GLY A 1 14.55 14.75 -20.15
C GLY A 1 15.83 14.18 -20.76
N PRO A 2 16.97 14.86 -20.60
CA PRO A 2 18.23 14.36 -21.13
C PRO A 2 18.64 13.03 -20.46
N PHE A 3 19.25 12.16 -21.24
CA PHE A 3 19.71 10.83 -20.81
C PHE A 3 18.62 9.90 -20.30
N ALA A 4 17.34 10.18 -20.57
CA ALA A 4 16.27 9.22 -20.33
C ALA A 4 16.41 8.04 -21.29
N VAL A 5 16.19 6.82 -20.79
CA VAL A 5 16.24 5.57 -21.55
C VAL A 5 14.88 4.90 -21.52
N ILE A 6 14.34 4.59 -22.70
CA ILE A 6 13.08 3.85 -22.84
C ILE A 6 13.38 2.55 -23.58
N GLY A 7 13.08 1.44 -22.93
CA GLY A 7 13.32 0.10 -23.44
C GLY A 7 12.37 -0.30 -24.59
N GLU A 8 12.65 -1.44 -25.19
CA GLU A 8 11.84 -2.01 -26.25
C GLU A 8 10.43 -2.38 -25.74
N ASN A 9 9.42 -2.21 -26.61
CA ASN A 9 8.02 -2.56 -26.32
C ASN A 9 7.40 -1.89 -25.09
N VAL A 10 8.00 -0.80 -24.59
CA VAL A 10 7.39 0.04 -23.56
C VAL A 10 6.22 0.81 -24.16
N VAL A 11 5.08 0.84 -23.44
CA VAL A 11 3.89 1.60 -23.84
C VAL A 11 3.69 2.74 -22.85
N ILE A 12 3.57 3.98 -23.34
CA ILE A 12 3.37 5.18 -22.52
C ILE A 12 2.19 5.96 -23.08
N GLY A 13 1.25 6.31 -22.20
CA GLY A 13 0.09 7.16 -22.52
C GLY A 13 0.46 8.61 -22.80
N ASN A 14 -0.55 9.46 -22.85
CA ASN A 14 -0.40 10.88 -23.19
C ASN A 14 0.08 11.72 -22.00
N ASN A 15 0.67 12.89 -22.27
CA ASN A 15 1.03 13.93 -21.32
C ASN A 15 1.94 13.45 -20.17
N CYS A 16 2.75 12.42 -20.38
CA CYS A 16 3.70 11.98 -19.38
C CYS A 16 4.96 12.86 -19.40
N ASP A 17 5.43 13.23 -18.21
CA ASP A 17 6.64 14.03 -18.01
C ASP A 17 7.75 13.12 -17.49
N ILE A 18 8.76 12.86 -18.34
CA ILE A 18 9.87 11.97 -18.04
C ILE A 18 11.15 12.80 -17.90
N HIS A 19 11.65 12.91 -16.68
CA HIS A 19 12.81 13.74 -16.35
C HIS A 19 14.14 13.12 -16.76
N ALA A 20 15.23 13.80 -16.40
CA ALA A 20 16.59 13.35 -16.75
C ALA A 20 16.95 12.02 -16.06
N HIS A 21 17.71 11.19 -16.78
CA HIS A 21 18.22 9.91 -16.27
C HIS A 21 17.16 8.90 -15.82
N VAL A 22 15.89 9.07 -16.18
CA VAL A 22 14.84 8.05 -15.95
C VAL A 22 15.07 6.87 -16.87
N SER A 23 14.98 5.65 -16.33
CA SER A 23 15.06 4.42 -17.11
C SER A 23 13.73 3.69 -17.03
N ILE A 24 13.05 3.50 -18.17
CA ILE A 24 11.82 2.71 -18.29
C ILE A 24 12.16 1.44 -19.06
N LEU A 25 12.08 0.29 -18.40
CA LEU A 25 12.56 -0.96 -18.92
C LEU A 25 11.48 -1.79 -19.61
N PRO A 26 11.84 -2.79 -20.44
CA PRO A 26 10.90 -3.62 -21.19
C PRO A 26 9.84 -4.28 -20.28
N GLY A 27 8.66 -4.56 -20.86
CA GLY A 27 7.52 -5.14 -20.12
C GLY A 27 6.70 -4.14 -19.32
N THR A 28 6.99 -2.83 -19.47
CA THR A 28 6.31 -1.75 -18.76
C THR A 28 5.22 -1.11 -19.62
N THR A 29 4.02 -0.96 -19.03
CA THR A 29 2.91 -0.18 -19.58
C THR A 29 2.54 0.93 -18.63
N ILE A 30 2.46 2.16 -19.12
CA ILE A 30 2.19 3.37 -18.35
C ILE A 30 1.00 4.09 -18.96
N GLY A 31 0.04 4.48 -18.14
CA GLY A 31 -1.10 5.30 -18.54
C GLY A 31 -0.71 6.75 -18.83
N SER A 32 -1.67 7.66 -18.76
CA SER A 32 -1.51 9.08 -19.10
C SER A 32 -1.24 9.95 -17.87
N ASP A 33 -0.73 11.18 -18.09
CA ASP A 33 -0.58 12.23 -17.08
C ASP A 33 0.38 11.88 -15.93
N ASN A 34 1.30 10.94 -16.15
CA ASN A 34 2.29 10.51 -15.14
C ASN A 34 3.55 11.39 -15.18
N ARG A 35 4.19 11.58 -14.03
CA ARG A 35 5.43 12.32 -13.87
C ARG A 35 6.49 11.46 -13.21
N PHE A 36 7.64 11.30 -13.88
CA PHE A 36 8.79 10.54 -13.39
C PHE A 36 9.98 11.46 -13.20
N PHE A 37 10.45 11.57 -11.98
CA PHE A 37 11.56 12.43 -11.61
C PHE A 37 12.91 11.74 -11.75
N GLU A 38 13.99 12.48 -11.59
CA GLU A 38 15.35 12.11 -11.93
C GLU A 38 15.81 10.78 -11.31
N ASN A 39 16.57 10.01 -12.06
CA ASN A 39 17.20 8.74 -11.67
C ASN A 39 16.21 7.62 -11.30
N THR A 40 14.93 7.76 -11.61
CA THR A 40 13.92 6.71 -11.35
C THR A 40 14.10 5.55 -12.31
N VAL A 41 13.99 4.32 -11.80
CA VAL A 41 14.04 3.07 -12.59
C VAL A 41 12.68 2.39 -12.53
N VAL A 42 12.03 2.25 -13.68
CA VAL A 42 10.67 1.71 -13.84
C VAL A 42 10.74 0.41 -14.62
N GLY A 43 10.21 -0.68 -14.06
CA GLY A 43 10.29 -2.01 -14.67
C GLY A 43 11.62 -2.73 -14.42
N ALA A 44 12.29 -2.42 -13.29
CA ALA A 44 13.53 -3.10 -12.91
C ALA A 44 13.32 -4.62 -12.82
N GLU A 45 14.38 -5.39 -13.14
CA GLU A 45 14.35 -6.84 -12.90
C GLU A 45 14.09 -7.15 -11.43
N PRO A 46 13.25 -8.17 -11.12
CA PRO A 46 12.96 -8.58 -9.76
C PRO A 46 14.23 -8.96 -8.97
N GLN A 47 14.46 -8.30 -7.86
CA GLN A 47 15.55 -8.65 -6.93
C GLN A 47 15.12 -9.84 -6.04
N SER A 48 14.97 -11.00 -6.65
CA SER A 48 14.53 -12.21 -5.96
C SER A 48 15.31 -13.42 -6.42
N PHE A 49 15.74 -14.28 -5.49
CA PHE A 49 16.37 -15.57 -5.80
C PHE A 49 15.44 -16.51 -6.61
N ARG A 50 14.15 -16.25 -6.61
CA ARG A 50 13.16 -17.00 -7.40
C ARG A 50 13.11 -16.57 -8.85
N TYR A 51 13.55 -15.35 -9.18
CA TYR A 51 13.60 -14.88 -10.55
C TYR A 51 14.67 -15.63 -11.33
N LYS A 52 14.27 -16.23 -12.45
CA LYS A 52 15.15 -17.05 -13.32
C LYS A 52 15.41 -16.42 -14.70
N GLY A 53 15.10 -15.13 -14.82
CA GLY A 53 15.03 -14.46 -16.12
C GLY A 53 13.67 -14.68 -16.81
N GLY A 54 13.45 -14.02 -17.92
CA GLY A 54 12.22 -14.08 -18.69
C GLY A 54 11.39 -12.80 -18.63
N GLU A 55 10.16 -12.89 -19.12
CA GLU A 55 9.27 -11.74 -19.16
C GLU A 55 8.81 -11.32 -17.76
N SER A 56 8.94 -10.04 -17.50
CA SER A 56 8.51 -9.36 -16.29
C SER A 56 7.56 -8.23 -16.67
N ARG A 57 6.49 -8.00 -15.93
CA ARG A 57 5.46 -7.04 -16.28
C ARG A 57 5.24 -6.01 -15.18
N LEU A 58 5.11 -4.75 -15.61
CA LEU A 58 4.72 -3.62 -14.76
C LEU A 58 3.63 -2.83 -15.45
N VAL A 59 2.56 -2.52 -14.72
CA VAL A 59 1.46 -1.68 -15.21
C VAL A 59 1.28 -0.51 -14.24
N ILE A 60 1.36 0.71 -14.77
CA ILE A 60 1.12 1.96 -14.03
C ILE A 60 -0.08 2.66 -14.65
N GLY A 61 -1.04 3.06 -13.83
CA GLY A 61 -2.23 3.80 -14.22
C GLY A 61 -1.93 5.25 -14.60
N ASN A 62 -2.80 6.16 -14.23
CA ASN A 62 -2.78 7.55 -14.68
C ASN A 62 -2.49 8.51 -13.53
N GLY A 63 -1.97 9.70 -13.83
CA GLY A 63 -1.87 10.82 -12.89
C GLY A 63 -0.88 10.61 -11.74
N ASN A 64 0.00 9.62 -11.81
CA ASN A 64 0.94 9.34 -10.73
C ASN A 64 2.12 10.31 -10.75
N THR A 65 2.60 10.68 -9.57
CA THR A 65 3.85 11.41 -9.38
C THR A 65 4.86 10.50 -8.70
N ILE A 66 5.92 10.14 -9.41
CA ILE A 66 6.98 9.23 -8.96
C ILE A 66 8.26 10.03 -8.87
N ARG A 67 8.70 10.27 -7.63
CA ARG A 67 9.81 11.15 -7.30
C ARG A 67 11.17 10.50 -7.56
N GLU A 68 12.22 11.23 -7.23
CA GLU A 68 13.61 10.92 -7.54
C GLU A 68 14.05 9.58 -6.95
N ASN A 69 14.96 8.88 -7.63
CA ASN A 69 15.64 7.67 -7.14
C ASN A 69 14.67 6.52 -6.77
N VAL A 70 13.43 6.54 -7.24
CA VAL A 70 12.48 5.44 -7.01
C VAL A 70 12.85 4.25 -7.89
N VAL A 71 12.76 3.04 -7.33
CA VAL A 71 12.93 1.79 -8.08
C VAL A 71 11.65 0.97 -7.99
N ILE A 72 11.06 0.65 -9.14
CA ILE A 72 9.87 -0.19 -9.26
C ILE A 72 10.23 -1.43 -10.06
N ALA A 73 10.17 -2.60 -9.41
CA ALA A 73 10.42 -3.87 -10.09
C ALA A 73 9.16 -4.37 -10.80
N GLY A 74 9.34 -5.05 -11.91
CA GLY A 74 8.27 -5.82 -12.54
C GLY A 74 7.96 -7.12 -11.78
N SER A 75 7.05 -7.94 -12.34
CA SER A 75 6.65 -9.22 -11.75
C SER A 75 7.72 -10.31 -11.87
N LEU A 76 7.61 -11.37 -11.07
CA LEU A 76 8.51 -12.52 -11.16
C LEU A 76 8.37 -13.32 -12.47
N ASN A 77 7.21 -13.24 -13.09
CA ASN A 77 6.91 -13.94 -14.36
C ASN A 77 5.77 -13.23 -15.10
N ALA A 78 5.55 -13.64 -16.34
CA ALA A 78 4.59 -13.01 -17.25
C ALA A 78 3.11 -13.22 -16.87
N ASP A 79 2.78 -14.19 -16.03
CA ASP A 79 1.41 -14.50 -15.62
C ASP A 79 0.86 -13.47 -14.63
N HIS A 80 1.75 -12.72 -13.99
CA HIS A 80 1.45 -11.65 -13.03
C HIS A 80 1.95 -10.30 -13.53
N ALA A 81 1.62 -9.26 -12.80
CA ALA A 81 2.18 -7.93 -12.99
C ALA A 81 2.34 -7.23 -11.63
N THR A 82 3.40 -6.47 -11.47
CA THR A 82 3.43 -5.39 -10.49
C THR A 82 2.48 -4.31 -10.97
N THR A 83 1.61 -3.79 -10.11
CA THR A 83 0.61 -2.80 -10.50
C THR A 83 0.62 -1.58 -9.60
N ILE A 84 0.52 -0.40 -10.21
CA ILE A 84 0.31 0.87 -9.54
C ILE A 84 -0.90 1.51 -10.20
N GLY A 85 -1.94 1.80 -9.42
CA GLY A 85 -3.18 2.40 -9.90
C GLY A 85 -3.02 3.88 -10.26
N ASP A 86 -4.04 4.66 -10.00
CA ASP A 86 -4.13 6.05 -10.40
C ASP A 86 -3.82 7.01 -9.24
N GLU A 87 -3.32 8.20 -9.59
CA GLU A 87 -3.17 9.36 -8.71
C GLU A 87 -2.36 9.08 -7.42
N ASN A 88 -1.36 8.22 -7.51
CA ASN A 88 -0.46 7.94 -6.40
C ASN A 88 0.69 8.94 -6.33
N PHE A 89 1.14 9.24 -5.11
CA PHE A 89 2.34 10.04 -4.85
C PHE A 89 3.41 9.16 -4.20
N ILE A 90 4.41 8.77 -4.98
CA ILE A 90 5.53 7.92 -4.55
C ILE A 90 6.76 8.81 -4.39
N MET A 91 7.22 8.96 -3.15
CA MET A 91 8.27 9.90 -2.79
C MET A 91 9.68 9.35 -3.05
N ASP A 92 10.68 10.20 -2.87
CA ASP A 92 12.08 9.92 -3.12
C ASP A 92 12.59 8.63 -2.47
N GLY A 93 13.40 7.88 -3.23
CA GLY A 93 14.11 6.70 -2.74
C GLY A 93 13.24 5.51 -2.34
N VAL A 94 11.96 5.51 -2.70
CA VAL A 94 11.06 4.37 -2.46
C VAL A 94 11.49 3.17 -3.31
N HIS A 95 11.45 1.98 -2.71
CA HIS A 95 11.67 0.71 -3.41
C HIS A 95 10.42 -0.15 -3.40
N ILE A 96 9.88 -0.45 -4.57
CA ILE A 96 8.71 -1.32 -4.78
C ILE A 96 9.20 -2.62 -5.44
N CYS A 97 9.09 -3.73 -4.71
CA CYS A 97 9.49 -5.05 -5.20
C CYS A 97 8.46 -5.66 -6.15
N HIS A 98 8.79 -6.86 -6.64
CA HIS A 98 7.99 -7.63 -7.60
C HIS A 98 6.58 -7.97 -7.08
N ASP A 99 5.62 -8.05 -7.99
CA ASP A 99 4.24 -8.48 -7.74
C ASP A 99 3.48 -7.65 -6.68
N VAL A 100 3.98 -6.46 -6.34
CA VAL A 100 3.29 -5.50 -5.48
C VAL A 100 2.10 -4.91 -6.22
N GLN A 101 0.99 -4.74 -5.51
CA GLN A 101 -0.19 -4.05 -6.01
C GLN A 101 -0.49 -2.84 -5.13
N ILE A 102 -0.43 -1.65 -5.72
CA ILE A 102 -0.81 -0.38 -5.09
C ILE A 102 -2.06 0.11 -5.82
N ALA A 103 -3.14 0.33 -5.09
CA ALA A 103 -4.39 0.85 -5.65
C ALA A 103 -4.29 2.36 -5.93
N ASN A 104 -5.30 3.16 -5.66
CA ASN A 104 -5.38 4.54 -6.09
C ASN A 104 -5.21 5.52 -4.92
N HIS A 105 -4.79 6.75 -5.23
CA HIS A 105 -4.68 7.87 -4.28
C HIS A 105 -3.81 7.57 -3.06
N CYS A 106 -2.81 6.69 -3.21
CA CYS A 106 -1.90 6.34 -2.13
C CYS A 106 -0.72 7.30 -2.05
N VAL A 107 -0.21 7.49 -0.85
CA VAL A 107 1.06 8.19 -0.59
C VAL A 107 2.07 7.19 -0.04
N VAL A 108 3.23 7.09 -0.69
CA VAL A 108 4.34 6.27 -0.24
C VAL A 108 5.51 7.17 0.11
N GLY A 109 5.78 7.31 1.41
CA GLY A 109 6.75 8.25 1.96
C GLY A 109 8.20 7.87 1.68
N ILE A 110 9.07 8.86 1.83
CA ILE A 110 10.51 8.82 1.51
C ILE A 110 11.17 7.56 2.07
N HIS A 111 11.98 6.89 1.24
CA HIS A 111 12.79 5.71 1.57
C HIS A 111 11.98 4.52 2.13
N SER A 112 10.68 4.45 1.87
CA SER A 112 9.89 3.26 2.22
C SER A 112 10.24 2.08 1.33
N GLN A 113 10.16 0.87 1.90
CA GLN A 113 10.48 -0.39 1.23
C GLN A 113 9.27 -1.31 1.25
N ILE A 114 8.76 -1.66 0.09
CA ILE A 114 7.60 -2.53 -0.07
C ILE A 114 8.09 -3.84 -0.68
N SER A 115 8.11 -4.88 0.14
CA SER A 115 8.55 -6.21 -0.30
C SER A 115 7.53 -6.87 -1.24
N GLY A 116 7.95 -7.93 -1.91
CA GLY A 116 7.13 -8.60 -2.93
C GLY A 116 5.77 -9.10 -2.44
N ASP A 117 4.82 -9.18 -3.37
CA ASP A 117 3.44 -9.65 -3.16
C ASP A 117 2.62 -8.82 -2.14
N CYS A 118 3.06 -7.62 -1.76
CA CYS A 118 2.26 -6.73 -0.91
C CYS A 118 1.06 -6.17 -1.67
N LEU A 119 -0.07 -5.99 -0.95
CA LEU A 119 -1.29 -5.37 -1.46
C LEU A 119 -1.61 -4.12 -0.66
N ILE A 120 -1.68 -2.97 -1.31
CA ILE A 120 -1.99 -1.68 -0.70
C ILE A 120 -3.30 -1.18 -1.32
N GLU A 121 -4.34 -1.08 -0.51
CA GLU A 121 -5.65 -0.61 -0.94
C GLU A 121 -5.69 0.92 -1.11
N ASP A 122 -6.83 1.47 -1.57
CA ASP A 122 -7.00 2.89 -1.87
C ASP A 122 -6.75 3.80 -0.67
N ASN A 123 -6.24 5.00 -0.94
CA ASN A 123 -6.10 6.09 0.03
C ASN A 123 -5.21 5.75 1.25
N VAL A 124 -4.27 4.84 1.08
CA VAL A 124 -3.29 4.49 2.11
C VAL A 124 -2.18 5.53 2.15
N ILE A 125 -1.78 5.92 3.35
CA ILE A 125 -0.62 6.77 3.59
C ILE A 125 0.44 5.97 4.33
N LEU A 126 1.51 5.62 3.64
CA LEU A 126 2.74 5.15 4.25
C LEU A 126 3.65 6.35 4.45
N SER A 127 3.96 6.70 5.68
CA SER A 127 4.89 7.79 5.97
C SER A 127 6.34 7.37 5.66
N SER A 128 7.34 8.19 5.99
CA SER A 128 8.73 7.92 5.60
C SER A 128 9.31 6.68 6.29
N ALA A 129 10.20 5.98 5.59
CA ALA A 129 10.96 4.82 6.08
C ALA A 129 10.07 3.67 6.59
N VAL A 130 8.90 3.46 6.00
CA VAL A 130 8.05 2.31 6.30
C VAL A 130 8.58 1.07 5.58
N ILE A 131 8.63 -0.07 6.30
CA ILE A 131 9.05 -1.36 5.74
C ILE A 131 7.90 -2.35 5.84
N LEU A 132 7.31 -2.67 4.70
CA LEU A 132 6.32 -3.74 4.58
C LEU A 132 7.03 -5.03 4.15
N GLN A 133 6.90 -6.08 4.96
CA GLN A 133 7.45 -7.39 4.61
C GLN A 133 6.55 -8.11 3.59
N HIS A 134 7.10 -9.18 3.00
CA HIS A 134 6.48 -9.98 1.96
C HIS A 134 5.02 -10.36 2.29
N LYS A 135 4.13 -10.18 1.31
CA LYS A 135 2.69 -10.48 1.36
C LYS A 135 1.88 -9.67 2.38
N VAL A 136 2.41 -8.60 2.92
CA VAL A 136 1.62 -7.73 3.81
C VAL A 136 0.52 -7.02 3.02
N ARG A 137 -0.69 -7.04 3.58
CA ARG A 137 -1.83 -6.29 3.08
C ARG A 137 -2.07 -5.06 3.94
N VAL A 138 -2.32 -3.92 3.29
CA VAL A 138 -2.65 -2.66 3.96
C VAL A 138 -4.03 -2.21 3.50
N GLY A 139 -4.97 -2.17 4.43
CA GLY A 139 -6.36 -1.77 4.16
C GLY A 139 -6.51 -0.27 3.92
N ARG A 140 -7.54 0.09 3.20
CA ARG A 140 -7.82 1.46 2.76
C ARG A 140 -7.88 2.48 3.89
N TYR A 141 -7.54 3.73 3.58
CA TYR A 141 -7.52 4.85 4.53
C TYR A 141 -6.66 4.62 5.78
N THR A 142 -5.71 3.72 5.71
CA THR A 142 -4.75 3.48 6.79
C THR A 142 -3.62 4.49 6.73
N LEU A 143 -3.21 4.99 7.89
CA LEU A 143 -1.99 5.77 8.07
C LEU A 143 -0.94 4.93 8.80
N VAL A 144 0.20 4.69 8.15
CA VAL A 144 1.36 4.05 8.76
C VAL A 144 2.39 5.13 9.09
N GLN A 145 2.70 5.31 10.36
CA GLN A 145 3.65 6.33 10.83
C GLN A 145 5.10 6.00 10.45
N ASN A 146 5.97 7.02 10.53
CA ASN A 146 7.37 6.93 10.15
C ASN A 146 8.11 5.77 10.85
N GLY A 147 8.99 5.10 10.10
CA GLY A 147 9.87 4.06 10.62
C GLY A 147 9.19 2.76 11.03
N CYS A 148 7.91 2.60 10.78
CA CYS A 148 7.19 1.37 11.08
C CYS A 148 7.69 0.20 10.23
N ARG A 149 7.84 -0.96 10.88
CA ARG A 149 8.13 -2.23 10.22
C ARG A 149 7.10 -3.27 10.61
N THR A 150 6.47 -3.93 9.63
CA THR A 150 5.49 -4.99 9.89
C THR A 150 5.62 -6.17 8.95
N ARG A 151 5.25 -7.35 9.46
CA ARG A 151 5.01 -8.59 8.71
C ARG A 151 3.56 -9.07 8.86
N LYS A 152 2.73 -8.26 9.48
CA LYS A 152 1.32 -8.54 9.72
C LYS A 152 0.48 -7.59 8.89
N ASP A 153 -0.70 -8.05 8.50
CA ASP A 153 -1.66 -7.25 7.77
C ASP A 153 -2.16 -6.08 8.62
N ILE A 154 -2.36 -4.96 7.97
CA ILE A 154 -2.82 -3.72 8.60
C ILE A 154 -4.27 -3.50 8.19
N PRO A 155 -5.26 -3.68 9.08
CA PRO A 155 -6.66 -3.50 8.76
C PRO A 155 -6.99 -2.07 8.30
N PRO A 156 -8.09 -1.86 7.54
CA PRO A 156 -8.46 -0.55 7.03
C PRO A 156 -8.81 0.47 8.12
N TYR A 157 -8.69 1.76 7.82
CA TYR A 157 -9.15 2.90 8.64
C TYR A 157 -8.37 3.15 9.92
N ILE A 158 -7.21 2.56 10.14
CA ILE A 158 -6.44 2.69 11.37
C ILE A 158 -5.17 3.53 11.21
N ILE A 159 -4.64 3.95 12.34
CA ILE A 159 -3.27 4.47 12.47
C ILE A 159 -2.40 3.35 13.05
N LEU A 160 -1.31 3.06 12.36
CA LEU A 160 -0.25 2.16 12.81
C LEU A 160 0.97 2.97 13.21
N GLY A 161 1.57 2.67 14.35
CA GLY A 161 2.76 3.36 14.84
C GLY A 161 3.74 2.45 15.56
N GLY A 162 4.94 2.96 15.81
CA GLY A 162 5.96 2.29 16.62
C GLY A 162 6.78 1.21 15.90
N ASN A 163 7.79 0.70 16.62
CA ASN A 163 8.61 -0.45 16.22
C ASN A 163 8.90 -1.30 17.47
N PRO A 164 8.26 -2.46 17.63
CA PRO A 164 7.37 -3.12 16.66
C PRO A 164 6.10 -2.32 16.39
N ALA A 165 5.61 -2.43 15.15
CA ALA A 165 4.42 -1.71 14.71
C ALA A 165 3.13 -2.22 15.39
N THR A 166 2.33 -1.31 15.93
CA THR A 166 1.13 -1.59 16.71
C THR A 166 -0.03 -0.67 16.35
N TYR A 167 -1.25 -1.06 16.72
CA TYR A 167 -2.45 -0.24 16.55
C TYR A 167 -2.46 0.98 17.48
N HIS A 168 -2.64 2.18 16.91
CA HIS A 168 -2.64 3.47 17.62
C HIS A 168 -3.98 4.19 17.60
N GLY A 169 -5.00 3.64 16.95
CA GLY A 169 -6.34 4.22 16.89
C GLY A 169 -6.94 4.19 15.50
N VAL A 170 -8.14 4.75 15.38
CA VAL A 170 -8.82 4.96 14.11
C VAL A 170 -8.33 6.23 13.44
N ASN A 171 -8.14 6.22 12.14
CA ASN A 171 -7.72 7.38 11.35
C ASN A 171 -8.91 8.33 11.09
N ALA A 172 -9.47 8.86 12.19
CA ALA A 172 -10.71 9.62 12.17
C ALA A 172 -10.61 10.91 11.35
N GLU A 173 -9.46 11.57 11.37
CA GLU A 173 -9.24 12.83 10.65
C GLU A 173 -9.35 12.62 9.13
N ILE A 174 -8.63 11.66 8.58
CA ILE A 174 -8.69 11.33 7.15
C ILE A 174 -10.09 10.88 6.75
N LEU A 175 -10.73 10.04 7.56
CA LEU A 175 -12.06 9.53 7.28
C LEU A 175 -13.13 10.64 7.25
N SER A 176 -13.04 11.62 8.14
CA SER A 176 -14.00 12.73 8.18
C SER A 176 -13.76 13.75 7.07
N GLN A 177 -12.49 14.10 6.78
CA GLN A 177 -12.15 15.17 5.87
C GLN A 177 -12.14 14.73 4.39
N TYR A 178 -11.68 13.53 4.10
CA TYR A 178 -11.44 13.06 2.73
C TYR A 178 -12.38 11.95 2.27
N ALA A 179 -12.82 11.07 3.17
CA ALA A 179 -13.76 10.01 2.83
C ALA A 179 -15.23 10.38 3.02
N GLY A 180 -15.53 11.54 3.61
CA GLY A 180 -16.89 11.99 3.89
C GLY A 180 -17.65 11.09 4.86
N VAL A 181 -16.94 10.31 5.68
CA VAL A 181 -17.55 9.38 6.64
C VAL A 181 -18.22 10.15 7.76
N SER A 182 -19.51 9.87 8.00
CA SER A 182 -20.29 10.54 9.04
C SER A 182 -19.77 10.19 10.46
N GLU A 183 -20.00 11.09 11.42
CA GLU A 183 -19.66 10.82 12.83
C GLU A 183 -20.28 9.54 13.38
N LYS A 184 -21.48 9.17 12.90
CA LYS A 184 -22.14 7.92 13.27
C LYS A 184 -21.32 6.72 12.83
N ILE A 185 -20.86 6.70 11.59
CA ILE A 185 -20.04 5.62 11.05
C ILE A 185 -18.66 5.59 11.71
N LEU A 186 -18.03 6.75 11.96
CA LEU A 186 -16.79 6.83 12.73
C LEU A 186 -16.91 6.17 14.11
N ARG A 187 -18.03 6.38 14.79
CA ARG A 187 -18.31 5.69 16.07
C ARG A 187 -18.45 4.18 15.88
N HIS A 188 -19.08 3.71 14.82
CA HIS A 188 -19.19 2.28 14.52
C HIS A 188 -17.81 1.67 14.26
N ILE A 189 -16.95 2.30 13.45
CA ILE A 189 -15.58 1.88 13.19
C ILE A 189 -14.79 1.82 14.50
N SER A 190 -14.87 2.86 15.33
CA SER A 190 -14.18 2.92 16.63
C SER A 190 -14.63 1.81 17.58
N ASN A 191 -15.94 1.54 17.65
CA ASN A 191 -16.48 0.44 18.46
C ASN A 191 -16.04 -0.93 17.93
N THR A 192 -15.97 -1.10 16.61
CA THR A 192 -15.45 -2.31 15.97
C THR A 192 -14.00 -2.57 16.39
N TYR A 193 -13.12 -1.59 16.30
CA TYR A 193 -11.73 -1.73 16.71
C TYR A 193 -11.55 -1.86 18.22
N ARG A 194 -12.46 -1.30 19.02
CA ARG A 194 -12.48 -1.55 20.46
C ARG A 194 -12.76 -3.02 20.78
N LEU A 195 -13.69 -3.67 20.08
CA LEU A 195 -13.93 -5.10 20.24
C LEU A 195 -12.71 -5.94 19.81
N ILE A 196 -12.03 -5.57 18.73
CA ILE A 196 -10.86 -6.30 18.21
C ILE A 196 -9.65 -6.16 19.13
N TYR A 197 -9.34 -4.94 19.57
CA TYR A 197 -8.06 -4.65 20.22
C TYR A 197 -8.15 -4.48 21.75
N MET A 198 -9.31 -4.11 22.30
CA MET A 198 -9.48 -3.83 23.74
C MET A 198 -10.35 -4.87 24.45
N GLY A 199 -11.03 -5.72 23.72
CA GLY A 199 -11.77 -6.85 24.28
C GLY A 199 -10.81 -7.98 24.68
N ASN A 200 -11.08 -8.65 25.81
CA ASN A 200 -10.39 -9.88 26.19
C ASN A 200 -10.99 -11.08 25.44
N PHE A 201 -11.11 -10.98 24.13
CA PHE A 201 -11.70 -12.00 23.27
C PHE A 201 -10.66 -12.54 22.28
N SER A 202 -10.90 -13.74 21.77
CA SER A 202 -10.24 -14.18 20.55
C SER A 202 -10.67 -13.28 19.38
N LEU A 203 -9.87 -13.23 18.32
CA LEU A 203 -10.24 -12.48 17.12
C LEU A 203 -11.55 -13.02 16.51
N GLU A 204 -11.77 -14.31 16.56
CA GLU A 204 -12.99 -14.97 16.09
C GLU A 204 -14.22 -14.53 16.90
N ASP A 205 -14.12 -14.55 18.23
CA ASP A 205 -15.19 -14.06 19.11
C ASP A 205 -15.49 -12.56 18.90
N ALA A 206 -14.43 -11.76 18.67
CA ALA A 206 -14.60 -10.33 18.36
C ALA A 206 -15.39 -10.14 17.06
N LEU A 207 -15.10 -10.90 16.01
CA LEU A 207 -15.85 -10.85 14.74
C LEU A 207 -17.33 -11.26 14.91
N ILE A 208 -17.61 -12.27 15.71
CA ILE A 208 -19.01 -12.68 16.04
C ILE A 208 -19.73 -11.51 16.74
N ARG A 209 -19.09 -10.91 17.75
CA ARG A 209 -19.67 -9.78 18.50
C ARG A 209 -19.89 -8.55 17.64
N ILE A 210 -18.99 -8.24 16.72
CA ILE A 210 -19.17 -7.18 15.74
C ILE A 210 -20.46 -7.39 14.95
N GLY A 211 -20.67 -8.60 14.42
CA GLY A 211 -21.90 -8.93 13.69
C GLY A 211 -23.19 -8.81 14.51
N GLN A 212 -23.12 -8.97 15.84
CA GLN A 212 -24.26 -8.89 16.75
C GLN A 212 -24.53 -7.47 17.28
N GLN A 213 -23.48 -6.67 17.48
CA GLN A 213 -23.55 -5.41 18.26
C GLN A 213 -23.35 -4.16 17.42
N ILE A 214 -22.70 -4.27 16.25
CA ILE A 214 -22.41 -3.11 15.41
C ILE A 214 -23.35 -3.11 14.20
N PRO A 215 -24.03 -1.99 13.92
CA PRO A 215 -24.86 -1.88 12.72
C PRO A 215 -24.03 -2.10 11.45
N LYS A 216 -24.60 -2.80 10.49
CA LYS A 216 -23.93 -3.05 9.20
C LYS A 216 -23.74 -1.76 8.43
N SER A 217 -22.60 -1.63 7.80
CA SER A 217 -22.27 -0.62 6.80
C SER A 217 -21.14 -1.16 5.93
N GLU A 218 -20.86 -0.50 4.81
CA GLU A 218 -19.77 -0.87 3.91
C GLU A 218 -18.43 -0.92 4.65
N GLU A 219 -18.16 0.06 5.51
CA GLU A 219 -16.92 0.16 6.26
C GLU A 219 -16.73 -1.00 7.25
N ILE A 220 -17.82 -1.39 7.93
CA ILE A 220 -17.77 -2.52 8.86
C ILE A 220 -17.58 -3.84 8.11
N ASP A 221 -18.25 -4.01 6.99
CA ASP A 221 -18.08 -5.19 6.13
C ASP A 221 -16.65 -5.25 5.56
N ASN A 222 -16.06 -4.11 5.16
CA ASN A 222 -14.66 -4.02 4.73
C ASN A 222 -13.70 -4.48 5.83
N ILE A 223 -13.88 -4.01 7.07
CA ILE A 223 -13.03 -4.43 8.20
C ILE A 223 -13.14 -5.95 8.41
N VAL A 224 -14.35 -6.45 8.48
CA VAL A 224 -14.60 -7.88 8.76
C VAL A 224 -14.04 -8.76 7.65
N ASN A 225 -14.29 -8.41 6.40
CA ASN A 225 -13.82 -9.17 5.24
C ASN A 225 -12.29 -9.13 5.12
N PHE A 226 -11.66 -7.96 5.34
CA PHE A 226 -10.21 -7.83 5.36
C PHE A 226 -9.58 -8.76 6.39
N ILE A 227 -10.11 -8.77 7.62
CA ILE A 227 -9.59 -9.59 8.72
C ILE A 227 -9.78 -11.09 8.43
N LYS A 228 -10.94 -11.49 7.95
CA LYS A 228 -11.22 -12.89 7.60
C LYS A 228 -10.32 -13.42 6.49
N ALA A 229 -9.96 -12.57 5.53
CA ALA A 229 -9.08 -12.91 4.41
C ALA A 229 -7.59 -12.80 4.75
N SER A 230 -7.22 -12.44 5.99
CA SER A 230 -5.82 -12.26 6.38
C SER A 230 -5.14 -13.59 6.66
N GLU A 231 -4.17 -13.95 5.81
CA GLU A 231 -3.32 -15.14 6.00
C GLU A 231 -2.14 -14.87 6.96
N GLN A 232 -1.65 -13.63 7.01
CA GLN A 232 -0.53 -13.23 7.86
C GLN A 232 -0.96 -12.96 9.31
N GLY A 233 -2.27 -12.86 9.57
CA GLY A 233 -2.85 -12.29 10.77
C GLY A 233 -2.62 -10.78 10.85
N ILE A 234 -3.42 -10.09 11.64
CA ILE A 234 -3.38 -8.63 11.74
C ILE A 234 -2.38 -8.13 12.80
N VAL A 235 -1.96 -6.87 12.66
CA VAL A 235 -1.16 -6.15 13.65
C VAL A 235 -1.82 -6.17 15.02
N ARG A 236 -1.01 -6.12 16.09
CA ARG A 236 -1.48 -6.20 17.48
C ARG A 236 -1.59 -4.81 18.12
N ARG A 237 -2.30 -4.72 19.23
CA ARG A 237 -2.21 -3.57 20.14
C ARG A 237 -0.86 -3.58 20.86
N MET A 238 -0.36 -2.40 21.20
CA MET A 238 0.76 -2.24 22.14
C MET A 238 0.36 -2.89 23.48
N LYS A 239 1.20 -3.76 24.01
CA LYS A 239 1.04 -4.19 25.41
C LYS A 239 1.41 -3.02 26.29
N GLU A 240 0.53 -2.64 27.21
CA GLU A 240 0.93 -1.77 28.32
C GLU A 240 2.05 -2.49 29.07
N GLU A 241 3.24 -1.87 29.17
CA GLU A 241 4.29 -2.34 30.06
C GLU A 241 3.74 -2.23 31.49
N GLN A 242 3.66 -3.38 32.18
CA GLN A 242 3.32 -3.46 33.59
C GLN A 242 4.50 -3.02 34.45
#